data_97d737d361653e43835adc41eb694409
#
_entry.id   97d737d361653e43835adc41eb694409
#
_cell.length_a   1.000
_cell.length_b   1.000
_cell.length_c   1.000
_cell.angle_alpha   90.00
_cell.angle_beta   90.00
_cell.angle_gamma   90.00
#
_symmetry.space_group_name_H-M   'P 1'
#
loop_
_entity.id
_entity.type
_entity.pdbx_description
1 polymer ?
#
loop_
_entity_poly.entity_id
_entity_poly.type
_entity_poly.pdbx_seq_one_letter_code
_entity_poly.pdbx_strand_id
1 'polypeptide(L)'
;MEKYLGEFLGTMVLIVFGNGLGASLNLNKAIAKNFAPSWFTAVFAWGLAVTLGVYTAGFYNSGGHLNPSVTIAFAIGGLFPWNQVVGYIIAQVAGAFVGAAIITVMYHTHFKETSQEEGNSVGIFATGPSIPNPFYNLLSEIIATFFFIFVLLMITHGEITPGLTPVLVGLLIMAVGLSLGSTTGFALNPARDFGPRLAYSILPIPNKGDANWSYAWIPIVGPTIGAILAVLLVNIM
;
A
#
# COMPACT_ATOMS: atom_id res chain seq x y z
N MET A 1 17.08 -15.93 -4.04
CA MET A 1 15.77 -16.41 -3.53
C MET A 1 15.34 -15.65 -2.28
N GLU A 2 16.22 -15.39 -1.34
CA GLU A 2 15.94 -14.66 -0.09
C GLU A 2 15.27 -13.30 -0.30
N LYS A 3 15.75 -12.49 -1.26
CA LYS A 3 15.17 -11.17 -1.55
C LYS A 3 13.70 -11.21 -1.96
N TYR A 4 13.30 -12.24 -2.73
CA TYR A 4 11.89 -12.41 -3.11
C TYR A 4 11.04 -12.82 -1.91
N LEU A 5 11.59 -13.65 -1.02
CA LEU A 5 10.92 -13.98 0.24
C LEU A 5 10.78 -12.72 1.11
N GLY A 6 11.79 -11.85 1.13
CA GLY A 6 11.74 -10.57 1.83
C GLY A 6 10.62 -9.66 1.29
N GLU A 7 10.51 -9.51 -0.03
CA GLU A 7 9.40 -8.75 -0.65
C GLU A 7 8.03 -9.35 -0.35
N PHE A 8 7.91 -10.68 -0.43
CA PHE A 8 6.66 -11.38 -0.11
C PHE A 8 6.25 -11.16 1.36
N LEU A 9 7.14 -11.46 2.30
CA LEU A 9 6.85 -11.34 3.74
C LEU A 9 6.67 -9.88 4.16
N GLY A 10 7.50 -8.97 3.65
CA GLY A 10 7.37 -7.54 3.93
C GLY A 10 6.05 -6.97 3.44
N THR A 11 5.63 -7.32 2.22
CA THR A 11 4.33 -6.87 1.70
C THR A 11 3.16 -7.55 2.42
N MET A 12 3.30 -8.81 2.79
CA MET A 12 2.31 -9.50 3.62
C MET A 12 2.12 -8.77 4.97
N VAL A 13 3.21 -8.44 5.66
CA VAL A 13 3.17 -7.70 6.93
C VAL A 13 2.53 -6.31 6.74
N LEU A 14 2.94 -5.57 5.70
CA LEU A 14 2.34 -4.29 5.36
C LEU A 14 0.81 -4.40 5.24
N ILE A 15 0.31 -5.39 4.52
CA ILE A 15 -1.13 -5.57 4.31
C ILE A 15 -1.84 -6.10 5.56
N VAL A 16 -1.23 -6.99 6.33
CA VAL A 16 -1.83 -7.46 7.59
C VAL A 16 -2.10 -6.27 8.52
N PHE A 17 -1.14 -5.38 8.71
CA PHE A 17 -1.34 -4.21 9.57
C PHE A 17 -2.23 -3.14 8.94
N GLY A 18 -2.08 -2.87 7.64
CA GLY A 18 -2.88 -1.86 6.94
C GLY A 18 -4.35 -2.25 6.80
N ASN A 19 -4.65 -3.44 6.28
CA ASN A 19 -6.03 -3.92 6.15
C ASN A 19 -6.62 -4.30 7.52
N GLY A 20 -5.79 -4.80 8.46
CA GLY A 20 -6.19 -5.05 9.84
C GLY A 20 -6.69 -3.80 10.54
N LEU A 21 -6.01 -2.68 10.34
CA LEU A 21 -6.51 -1.38 10.79
C LEU A 21 -7.85 -1.05 10.14
N GLY A 22 -7.95 -1.18 8.80
CA GLY A 22 -9.20 -0.94 8.08
C GLY A 22 -10.36 -1.75 8.66
N ALA A 23 -10.15 -3.04 8.91
CA ALA A 23 -11.13 -3.91 9.55
C ALA A 23 -11.47 -3.45 10.97
N SER A 24 -10.45 -3.12 11.77
CA SER A 24 -10.60 -2.68 13.16
C SER A 24 -11.43 -1.39 13.31
N LEU A 25 -11.27 -0.45 12.37
CA LEU A 25 -11.98 0.83 12.42
C LEU A 25 -13.38 0.81 11.80
N ASN A 26 -13.65 -0.12 10.87
CA ASN A 26 -14.88 -0.06 10.07
C ASN A 26 -15.87 -1.17 10.38
N LEU A 27 -15.43 -2.36 10.82
CA LEU A 27 -16.33 -3.49 11.04
C LEU A 27 -17.09 -3.36 12.35
N ASN A 28 -18.36 -3.78 12.33
CA ASN A 28 -19.22 -3.77 13.53
C ASN A 28 -18.65 -4.65 14.64
N LYS A 29 -18.89 -4.24 15.86
CA LYS A 29 -18.41 -4.89 17.10
C LYS A 29 -16.88 -4.95 17.22
N ALA A 30 -16.11 -4.40 16.27
CA ALA A 30 -14.69 -4.20 16.47
C ALA A 30 -14.46 -3.14 17.56
N ILE A 31 -13.60 -3.45 18.53
CA ILE A 31 -13.39 -2.61 19.71
C ILE A 31 -12.98 -1.19 19.31
N ALA A 32 -12.05 -1.06 18.36
CA ALA A 32 -11.51 0.22 17.94
C ALA A 32 -12.53 1.11 17.22
N LYS A 33 -13.58 0.55 16.61
CA LYS A 33 -14.66 1.32 15.95
C LYS A 33 -15.33 2.30 16.92
N ASN A 34 -15.38 1.97 18.20
CA ASN A 34 -16.02 2.78 19.24
C ASN A 34 -15.10 3.85 19.84
N PHE A 35 -13.79 3.84 19.50
CA PHE A 35 -12.79 4.76 20.02
C PHE A 35 -12.34 5.80 18.98
N ALA A 36 -13.30 6.53 18.40
CA ALA A 36 -13.07 7.64 17.49
C ALA A 36 -12.12 7.33 16.31
N PRO A 37 -12.55 6.52 15.35
CA PRO A 37 -11.77 6.32 14.12
C PRO A 37 -11.57 7.67 13.43
N SER A 38 -10.32 7.99 13.10
CA SER A 38 -9.96 9.25 12.45
C SER A 38 -9.05 9.01 11.26
N TRP A 39 -9.01 9.97 10.34
CA TRP A 39 -8.06 9.95 9.23
C TRP A 39 -6.61 9.90 9.73
N PHE A 40 -6.31 10.62 10.82
CA PHE A 40 -4.99 10.58 11.44
C PHE A 40 -4.64 9.16 11.92
N THR A 41 -5.56 8.49 12.62
CA THR A 41 -5.35 7.09 13.08
C THR A 41 -5.06 6.17 11.90
N ALA A 42 -5.83 6.30 10.81
CA ALA A 42 -5.64 5.50 9.61
C ALA A 42 -4.26 5.74 8.98
N VAL A 43 -3.89 6.99 8.78
CA VAL A 43 -2.61 7.36 8.16
C VAL A 43 -1.42 6.98 9.03
N PHE A 44 -1.51 7.21 10.35
CA PHE A 44 -0.47 6.81 11.31
C PHE A 44 -0.19 5.32 11.24
N ALA A 45 -1.23 4.49 11.28
CA ALA A 45 -1.07 3.04 11.25
C ALA A 45 -0.59 2.53 9.89
N TRP A 46 -0.96 3.15 8.76
CA TRP A 46 -0.37 2.82 7.46
C TRP A 46 1.13 3.13 7.41
N GLY A 47 1.57 4.23 8.02
CA GLY A 47 2.99 4.53 8.17
C GLY A 47 3.73 3.46 8.98
N LEU A 48 3.15 3.03 10.11
CA LEU A 48 3.70 1.92 10.91
C LEU A 48 3.72 0.60 10.12
N ALA A 49 2.65 0.30 9.37
CA ALA A 49 2.57 -0.91 8.55
C ALA A 49 3.69 -0.96 7.50
N VAL A 50 3.97 0.16 6.83
CA VAL A 50 5.10 0.28 5.90
C VAL A 50 6.43 0.11 6.62
N THR A 51 6.65 0.80 7.75
CA THR A 51 7.87 0.67 8.56
C THR A 51 8.17 -0.80 8.90
N LEU A 52 7.18 -1.51 9.44
CA LEU A 52 7.33 -2.92 9.83
C LEU A 52 7.54 -3.84 8.62
N GLY A 53 6.85 -3.56 7.51
CA GLY A 53 7.05 -4.28 6.25
C GLY A 53 8.46 -4.14 5.72
N VAL A 54 9.02 -2.91 5.71
CA VAL A 54 10.40 -2.65 5.25
C VAL A 54 11.42 -3.33 6.17
N TYR A 55 11.26 -3.29 7.49
CA TYR A 55 12.11 -4.05 8.41
C TYR A 55 12.06 -5.56 8.13
N THR A 56 10.85 -6.10 7.91
CA THR A 56 10.67 -7.52 7.60
C THR A 56 11.41 -7.90 6.31
N ALA A 57 11.29 -7.10 5.27
CA ALA A 57 11.98 -7.33 4.00
C ALA A 57 13.51 -7.24 4.16
N GLY A 58 14.00 -6.28 4.94
CA GLY A 58 15.40 -6.06 5.22
C GLY A 58 16.08 -7.24 5.90
N PHE A 59 15.35 -7.99 6.75
CA PHE A 59 15.87 -9.22 7.37
C PHE A 59 16.32 -10.27 6.34
N TYR A 60 15.69 -10.28 5.16
CA TYR A 60 16.00 -11.19 4.06
C TYR A 60 16.88 -10.53 2.98
N ASN A 61 17.62 -9.47 3.31
CA ASN A 61 18.46 -8.73 2.37
C ASN A 61 17.73 -8.22 1.12
N SER A 62 16.41 -7.96 1.23
CA SER A 62 15.65 -7.26 0.22
C SER A 62 15.83 -5.75 0.36
N GLY A 63 15.73 -5.03 -0.76
CA GLY A 63 15.66 -3.56 -0.77
C GLY A 63 14.40 -2.99 -0.09
N GLY A 64 13.42 -3.84 0.25
CA GLY A 64 12.19 -3.43 0.91
C GLY A 64 11.33 -2.52 0.03
N HIS A 65 11.26 -2.80 -1.26
CA HIS A 65 10.42 -2.02 -2.18
C HIS A 65 8.94 -2.14 -1.83
N LEU A 66 8.47 -3.36 -1.58
CA LEU A 66 7.07 -3.71 -1.22
C LEU A 66 6.03 -3.11 -2.16
N ASN A 67 6.47 -2.62 -3.33
CA ASN A 67 5.71 -1.75 -4.22
C ASN A 67 6.20 -1.90 -5.66
N PRO A 68 5.36 -2.38 -6.59
CA PRO A 68 5.71 -2.48 -8.00
C PRO A 68 6.14 -1.15 -8.64
N SER A 69 5.52 -0.03 -8.27
CA SER A 69 5.88 1.28 -8.82
C SER A 69 7.29 1.71 -8.41
N VAL A 70 7.67 1.46 -7.15
CA VAL A 70 9.06 1.67 -6.67
C VAL A 70 10.01 0.78 -7.45
N THR A 71 9.69 -0.51 -7.58
CA THR A 71 10.55 -1.49 -8.26
C THR A 71 10.80 -1.12 -9.72
N ILE A 72 9.76 -0.73 -10.46
CA ILE A 72 9.85 -0.31 -11.87
C ILE A 72 10.63 1.00 -11.99
N ALA A 73 10.30 2.01 -11.18
CA ALA A 73 10.95 3.30 -11.25
C ALA A 73 12.45 3.21 -10.92
N PHE A 74 12.81 2.44 -9.89
CA PHE A 74 14.22 2.22 -9.55
C PHE A 74 14.97 1.47 -10.65
N ALA A 75 14.32 0.53 -11.35
CA ALA A 75 14.94 -0.13 -12.51
C ALA A 75 15.17 0.84 -13.68
N ILE A 76 14.21 1.73 -13.95
CA ILE A 76 14.34 2.79 -14.97
C ILE A 76 15.47 3.77 -14.59
N GLY A 77 15.59 4.11 -13.30
CA GLY A 77 16.63 5.00 -12.78
C GLY A 77 18.02 4.35 -12.66
N GLY A 78 18.17 3.06 -13.00
CA GLY A 78 19.44 2.35 -12.84
C GLY A 78 19.79 1.95 -11.41
N LEU A 79 18.86 2.12 -10.48
CA LEU A 79 19.02 1.83 -9.04
C LEU A 79 18.68 0.37 -8.71
N PHE A 80 18.06 -0.36 -9.62
CA PHE A 80 17.65 -1.76 -9.43
C PHE A 80 17.79 -2.58 -10.72
N PRO A 81 18.27 -3.84 -10.66
CA PRO A 81 18.50 -4.65 -11.85
C PRO A 81 17.19 -5.18 -12.47
N TRP A 82 17.01 -5.01 -13.77
CA TRP A 82 15.81 -5.42 -14.52
C TRP A 82 15.46 -6.90 -14.40
N ASN A 83 16.46 -7.78 -14.29
CA ASN A 83 16.24 -9.23 -14.18
C ASN A 83 15.57 -9.66 -12.87
N GLN A 84 15.45 -8.77 -11.87
CA GLN A 84 14.77 -9.03 -10.62
C GLN A 84 13.36 -8.39 -10.55
N VAL A 85 13.02 -7.48 -11.46
CA VAL A 85 11.77 -6.71 -11.42
C VAL A 85 10.53 -7.60 -11.38
N VAL A 86 10.42 -8.55 -12.31
CA VAL A 86 9.24 -9.43 -12.38
C VAL A 86 9.09 -10.28 -11.11
N GLY A 87 10.20 -10.81 -10.60
CA GLY A 87 10.19 -11.62 -9.38
C GLY A 87 9.76 -10.82 -8.14
N TYR A 88 10.20 -9.56 -8.03
CA TYR A 88 9.76 -8.63 -6.96
C TYR A 88 8.27 -8.36 -7.06
N ILE A 89 7.75 -8.00 -8.24
CA ILE A 89 6.33 -7.70 -8.44
C ILE A 89 5.44 -8.90 -8.07
N ILE A 90 5.81 -10.11 -8.53
CA ILE A 90 5.07 -11.34 -8.19
C ILE A 90 5.07 -11.58 -6.67
N ALA A 91 6.23 -11.45 -6.03
CA ALA A 91 6.37 -11.62 -4.58
C ALA A 91 5.53 -10.61 -3.80
N GLN A 92 5.57 -9.34 -4.19
CA GLN A 92 4.80 -8.24 -3.60
C GLN A 92 3.28 -8.48 -3.71
N VAL A 93 2.79 -8.81 -4.91
CA VAL A 93 1.36 -9.06 -5.12
C VAL A 93 0.89 -10.31 -4.37
N ALA A 94 1.68 -11.38 -4.39
CA ALA A 94 1.37 -12.61 -3.65
C ALA A 94 1.36 -12.36 -2.12
N GLY A 95 2.33 -11.63 -1.60
CA GLY A 95 2.38 -11.23 -0.19
C GLY A 95 1.17 -10.40 0.21
N ALA A 96 0.80 -9.42 -0.63
CA ALA A 96 -0.39 -8.59 -0.41
C ALA A 96 -1.70 -9.42 -0.39
N PHE A 97 -1.83 -10.36 -1.31
CA PHE A 97 -2.98 -11.28 -1.34
C PHE A 97 -3.07 -12.11 -0.06
N VAL A 98 -1.96 -12.72 0.37
CA VAL A 98 -1.93 -13.54 1.58
C VAL A 98 -2.20 -12.70 2.82
N GLY A 99 -1.64 -11.49 2.92
CA GLY A 99 -1.94 -10.55 4.01
C GLY A 99 -3.44 -10.25 4.12
N ALA A 100 -4.09 -9.99 2.99
CA ALA A 100 -5.54 -9.78 2.94
C ALA A 100 -6.35 -11.03 3.34
N ALA A 101 -5.89 -12.22 2.94
CA ALA A 101 -6.52 -13.48 3.33
C ALA A 101 -6.44 -13.71 4.84
N ILE A 102 -5.32 -13.40 5.47
CA ILE A 102 -5.15 -13.47 6.93
C ILE A 102 -6.17 -12.56 7.63
N ILE A 103 -6.35 -11.32 7.16
CA ILE A 103 -7.33 -10.39 7.75
C ILE A 103 -8.76 -10.86 7.53
N THR A 104 -9.07 -11.44 6.37
CA THR A 104 -10.38 -12.06 6.11
C THR A 104 -10.71 -13.15 7.13
N VAL A 105 -9.74 -14.00 7.46
CA VAL A 105 -9.92 -15.06 8.46
C VAL A 105 -10.04 -14.48 9.87
N MET A 106 -9.14 -13.55 10.24
CA MET A 106 -9.08 -12.96 11.57
C MET A 106 -10.38 -12.22 11.91
N TYR A 107 -10.95 -11.48 10.96
CA TYR A 107 -12.15 -10.66 11.16
C TYR A 107 -13.43 -11.33 10.63
N HIS A 108 -13.42 -12.63 10.33
CA HIS A 108 -14.55 -13.32 9.72
C HIS A 108 -15.89 -13.10 10.42
N THR A 109 -15.91 -13.17 11.75
CA THR A 109 -17.12 -12.94 12.54
C THR A 109 -17.59 -11.47 12.49
N HIS A 110 -16.68 -10.53 12.45
CA HIS A 110 -16.98 -9.10 12.33
C HIS A 110 -17.54 -8.75 10.95
N PHE A 111 -17.04 -9.40 9.87
CA PHE A 111 -17.65 -9.28 8.55
C PHE A 111 -19.09 -9.80 8.52
N LYS A 112 -19.41 -10.88 9.26
CA LYS A 112 -20.80 -11.37 9.40
C LYS A 112 -21.73 -10.39 10.11
N GLU A 113 -21.21 -9.66 11.10
CA GLU A 113 -21.96 -8.70 11.89
C GLU A 113 -22.11 -7.33 11.22
N THR A 114 -21.43 -7.11 10.10
CA THR A 114 -21.47 -5.85 9.34
C THR A 114 -22.24 -6.09 8.04
N SER A 115 -23.39 -5.40 7.87
CA SER A 115 -24.18 -5.54 6.64
C SER A 115 -23.51 -4.77 5.47
N GLN A 116 -23.85 -5.15 4.22
CA GLN A 116 -23.42 -4.41 3.03
C GLN A 116 -23.96 -2.97 3.01
N GLU A 117 -25.13 -2.75 3.60
CA GLU A 117 -25.79 -1.44 3.67
C GLU A 117 -25.04 -0.46 4.57
N GLU A 118 -24.27 -0.95 5.53
CA GLU A 118 -23.47 -0.13 6.46
C GLU A 118 -22.14 0.34 5.85
N GLY A 119 -21.89 -0.01 4.60
CA GLY A 119 -20.71 0.41 3.86
C GLY A 119 -20.04 -0.72 3.08
N ASN A 120 -19.46 -0.36 1.96
CA ASN A 120 -18.73 -1.30 1.13
C ASN A 120 -17.40 -1.70 1.80
N SER A 121 -17.32 -2.94 2.24
CA SER A 121 -16.11 -3.48 2.89
C SER A 121 -14.87 -3.53 1.99
N VAL A 122 -14.98 -3.26 0.69
CA VAL A 122 -13.82 -3.16 -0.21
C VAL A 122 -12.81 -2.12 0.25
N GLY A 123 -13.25 -1.03 0.90
CA GLY A 123 -12.37 0.00 1.45
C GLY A 123 -11.40 -0.48 2.54
N ILE A 124 -11.66 -1.65 3.15
CA ILE A 124 -10.73 -2.32 4.07
C ILE A 124 -9.54 -2.90 3.30
N PHE A 125 -9.76 -3.36 2.07
CA PHE A 125 -8.80 -4.08 1.24
C PHE A 125 -8.09 -3.17 0.25
N ALA A 126 -8.83 -2.34 -0.47
CA ALA A 126 -8.34 -1.56 -1.59
C ALA A 126 -8.81 -0.11 -1.49
N THR A 127 -8.16 0.76 -2.26
CA THR A 127 -8.48 2.19 -2.29
C THR A 127 -9.63 2.51 -3.24
N GLY A 128 -10.21 3.67 -3.06
CA GLY A 128 -11.25 4.21 -3.93
C GLY A 128 -11.32 5.72 -3.83
N PRO A 129 -11.86 6.39 -4.84
CA PRO A 129 -11.94 7.84 -4.85
C PRO A 129 -13.02 8.34 -3.90
N SER A 130 -12.77 9.45 -3.20
CA SER A 130 -13.80 10.17 -2.45
C SER A 130 -14.84 10.80 -3.38
N ILE A 131 -14.39 11.27 -4.56
CA ILE A 131 -15.24 11.78 -5.63
C ILE A 131 -14.83 11.07 -6.92
N PRO A 132 -15.73 10.30 -7.57
CA PRO A 132 -15.42 9.60 -8.81
C PRO A 132 -15.16 10.57 -9.97
N ASN A 133 -13.91 10.70 -10.36
CA ASN A 133 -13.46 11.41 -11.56
C ASN A 133 -12.15 10.78 -12.04
N PRO A 134 -12.17 9.94 -13.08
CA PRO A 134 -10.99 9.17 -13.49
C PRO A 134 -9.76 10.03 -13.79
N PHE A 135 -9.93 11.19 -14.41
CA PHE A 135 -8.81 12.07 -14.73
C PHE A 135 -8.15 12.66 -13.47
N TYR A 136 -8.95 13.27 -12.59
CA TYR A 136 -8.40 13.87 -11.36
C TYR A 136 -7.94 12.83 -10.35
N ASN A 137 -8.58 11.65 -10.30
CA ASN A 137 -8.14 10.56 -9.45
C ASN A 137 -6.79 9.98 -9.92
N LEU A 138 -6.61 9.82 -11.24
CA LEU A 138 -5.32 9.44 -11.81
C LEU A 138 -4.25 10.49 -11.48
N LEU A 139 -4.53 11.76 -11.70
CA LEU A 139 -3.62 12.86 -11.40
C LEU A 139 -3.24 12.92 -9.91
N SER A 140 -4.19 12.68 -9.02
CA SER A 140 -3.93 12.60 -7.57
C SER A 140 -2.94 11.50 -7.22
N GLU A 141 -3.10 10.29 -7.77
CA GLU A 141 -2.16 9.19 -7.54
C GLU A 141 -0.78 9.45 -8.17
N ILE A 142 -0.73 10.10 -9.35
CA ILE A 142 0.54 10.54 -9.96
C ILE A 142 1.27 11.52 -9.03
N ILE A 143 0.59 12.57 -8.59
CA ILE A 143 1.19 13.62 -7.75
C ILE A 143 1.63 13.04 -6.41
N ALA A 144 0.77 12.30 -5.74
CA ALA A 144 1.08 11.73 -4.43
C ALA A 144 2.29 10.78 -4.49
N THR A 145 2.35 9.92 -5.51
CA THR A 145 3.46 8.98 -5.69
C THR A 145 4.73 9.68 -6.17
N PHE A 146 4.61 10.71 -7.02
CA PHE A 146 5.76 11.53 -7.41
C PHE A 146 6.46 12.11 -6.17
N PHE A 147 5.73 12.80 -5.29
CA PHE A 147 6.31 13.36 -4.10
C PHE A 147 6.81 12.30 -3.11
N PHE A 148 6.12 11.18 -3.00
CA PHE A 148 6.60 10.04 -2.22
C PHE A 148 7.98 9.57 -2.68
N ILE A 149 8.16 9.29 -3.97
CA ILE A 149 9.43 8.78 -4.51
C ILE A 149 10.50 9.87 -4.54
N PHE A 150 10.14 11.10 -4.92
CA PHE A 150 11.08 12.22 -4.92
C PHE A 150 11.70 12.45 -3.54
N VAL A 151 10.88 12.55 -2.51
CA VAL A 151 11.37 12.75 -1.13
C VAL A 151 12.09 11.50 -0.60
N LEU A 152 11.64 10.29 -0.97
CA LEU A 152 12.33 9.05 -0.62
C LEU A 152 13.78 9.06 -1.14
N LEU A 153 13.98 9.43 -2.39
CA LEU A 153 15.31 9.51 -2.99
C LEU A 153 16.17 10.61 -2.33
N MET A 154 15.59 11.76 -1.97
CA MET A 154 16.30 12.81 -1.24
C MET A 154 16.74 12.33 0.16
N ILE A 155 15.85 11.67 0.90
CA ILE A 155 16.17 11.11 2.22
C ILE A 155 17.30 10.10 2.10
N THR A 156 17.25 9.20 1.12
CA THR A 156 18.21 8.10 0.98
C THR A 156 19.51 8.49 0.26
N HIS A 157 19.63 9.73 -0.22
CA HIS A 157 20.84 10.20 -0.86
C HIS A 157 22.01 10.42 0.13
N GLY A 158 21.71 10.79 1.38
CA GLY A 158 22.71 11.03 2.42
C GLY A 158 23.02 9.80 3.27
N GLU A 159 24.01 9.94 4.16
CA GLU A 159 24.29 8.91 5.16
C GLU A 159 23.17 8.88 6.20
N ILE A 160 22.56 7.71 6.38
CA ILE A 160 21.53 7.46 7.39
C ILE A 160 22.07 6.45 8.41
N THR A 161 21.81 6.74 9.68
CA THR A 161 22.11 5.77 10.77
C THR A 161 21.51 4.40 10.44
N PRO A 162 22.28 3.33 10.51
CA PRO A 162 21.79 1.98 10.21
C PRO A 162 20.50 1.66 10.98
N GLY A 163 19.53 1.13 10.26
CA GLY A 163 18.22 0.78 10.81
C GLY A 163 17.20 1.92 10.86
N LEU A 164 17.56 3.18 10.58
CA LEU A 164 16.60 4.30 10.63
C LEU A 164 15.75 4.43 9.36
N THR A 165 16.26 4.00 8.21
CA THR A 165 15.57 4.14 6.92
C THR A 165 14.11 3.66 6.94
N PRO A 166 13.74 2.48 7.49
CA PRO A 166 12.35 2.05 7.52
C PRO A 166 11.43 3.00 8.29
N VAL A 167 11.92 3.60 9.36
CA VAL A 167 11.17 4.59 10.15
C VAL A 167 10.93 5.86 9.33
N LEU A 168 11.95 6.36 8.64
CA LEU A 168 11.83 7.55 7.77
C LEU A 168 10.85 7.32 6.62
N VAL A 169 10.86 6.11 6.02
CA VAL A 169 9.88 5.73 4.99
C VAL A 169 8.47 5.74 5.57
N GLY A 170 8.25 5.18 6.75
CA GLY A 170 6.94 5.22 7.41
C GLY A 170 6.46 6.63 7.71
N LEU A 171 7.34 7.51 8.22
CA LEU A 171 7.02 8.92 8.45
C LEU A 171 6.67 9.65 7.14
N LEU A 172 7.38 9.35 6.05
CA LEU A 172 7.06 9.89 4.73
C LEU A 172 5.69 9.43 4.23
N ILE A 173 5.34 8.15 4.41
CA ILE A 173 3.99 7.65 4.10
C ILE A 173 2.93 8.38 4.93
N MET A 174 3.20 8.67 6.21
CA MET A 174 2.29 9.46 7.04
C MET A 174 2.13 10.88 6.50
N ALA A 175 3.22 11.54 6.12
CA ALA A 175 3.17 12.89 5.56
C ALA A 175 2.34 12.94 4.26
N VAL A 176 2.57 11.99 3.35
CA VAL A 176 1.81 11.87 2.09
C VAL A 176 0.33 11.58 2.39
N GLY A 177 0.03 10.62 3.27
CA GLY A 177 -1.35 10.26 3.62
C GLY A 177 -2.13 11.41 4.23
N LEU A 178 -1.51 12.17 5.16
CA LEU A 178 -2.14 13.33 5.81
C LEU A 178 -2.40 14.48 4.83
N SER A 179 -1.48 14.71 3.88
CA SER A 179 -1.53 15.90 3.03
C SER A 179 -2.15 15.65 1.66
N LEU A 180 -1.90 14.48 1.05
CA LEU A 180 -2.27 14.17 -0.33
C LEU A 180 -3.22 12.98 -0.46
N GLY A 181 -3.57 12.32 0.65
CA GLY A 181 -4.27 11.04 0.63
C GLY A 181 -5.80 11.12 0.53
N SER A 182 -6.41 12.27 0.85
CA SER A 182 -7.87 12.36 1.04
C SER A 182 -8.70 12.20 -0.23
N THR A 183 -8.09 12.35 -1.41
CA THR A 183 -8.79 12.29 -2.70
C THR A 183 -9.06 10.86 -3.17
N THR A 184 -8.10 9.95 -2.94
CA THR A 184 -8.11 8.59 -3.49
C THR A 184 -7.80 7.49 -2.48
N GLY A 185 -7.45 7.87 -1.24
CA GLY A 185 -6.95 6.92 -0.25
C GLY A 185 -5.47 6.58 -0.43
N PHE A 186 -4.69 7.43 -1.14
CA PHE A 186 -3.22 7.31 -1.33
C PHE A 186 -2.77 5.86 -1.57
N ALA A 187 -3.21 5.28 -2.68
CA ALA A 187 -2.81 3.91 -3.02
C ALA A 187 -1.28 3.78 -3.10
N LEU A 188 -0.62 4.65 -3.85
CA LEU A 188 0.83 4.76 -4.04
C LEU A 188 1.53 3.46 -4.49
N ASN A 189 0.81 2.34 -4.47
CA ASN A 189 1.38 1.00 -4.53
C ASN A 189 0.41 0.03 -5.22
N PRO A 190 0.73 -0.42 -6.44
CA PRO A 190 -0.10 -1.39 -7.15
C PRO A 190 -0.34 -2.70 -6.38
N ALA A 191 0.65 -3.23 -5.67
CA ALA A 191 0.49 -4.48 -4.92
C ALA A 191 -0.44 -4.30 -3.71
N ARG A 192 -0.35 -3.15 -3.02
CA ARG A 192 -1.18 -2.79 -1.89
C ARG A 192 -2.66 -2.64 -2.26
N ASP A 193 -2.97 -2.31 -3.52
CA ASP A 193 -4.34 -2.23 -3.99
C ASP A 193 -4.79 -3.53 -4.69
N PHE A 194 -4.04 -3.97 -5.72
CA PHE A 194 -4.43 -5.11 -6.55
C PHE A 194 -4.49 -6.44 -5.79
N GLY A 195 -3.48 -6.76 -4.98
CA GLY A 195 -3.43 -8.02 -4.23
C GLY A 195 -4.63 -8.21 -3.28
N PRO A 196 -4.90 -7.24 -2.39
CA PRO A 196 -6.07 -7.29 -1.52
C PRO A 196 -7.40 -7.17 -2.26
N ARG A 197 -7.50 -6.39 -3.34
CA ARG A 197 -8.71 -6.33 -4.19
C ARG A 197 -9.01 -7.67 -4.84
N LEU A 198 -7.99 -8.37 -5.31
CA LEU A 198 -8.12 -9.72 -5.84
C LEU A 198 -8.58 -10.71 -4.74
N ALA A 199 -7.97 -10.63 -3.56
CA ALA A 199 -8.38 -11.43 -2.41
C ALA A 199 -9.85 -11.17 -2.05
N TYR A 200 -10.26 -9.89 -1.99
CA TYR A 200 -11.66 -9.51 -1.76
C TYR A 200 -12.61 -10.10 -2.79
N SER A 201 -12.22 -10.12 -4.06
CA SER A 201 -13.06 -10.67 -5.14
C SER A 201 -13.25 -12.19 -5.02
N ILE A 202 -12.21 -12.92 -4.64
CA ILE A 202 -12.17 -14.39 -4.67
C ILE A 202 -12.64 -15.02 -3.36
N LEU A 203 -12.18 -14.46 -2.21
CA LEU A 203 -12.40 -15.07 -0.91
C LEU A 203 -13.88 -14.98 -0.47
N PRO A 204 -14.36 -15.92 0.35
CA PRO A 204 -15.74 -15.95 0.84
C PRO A 204 -15.93 -14.96 2.02
N ILE A 205 -15.93 -13.66 1.70
CA ILE A 205 -16.18 -12.61 2.70
C ILE A 205 -17.69 -12.46 2.89
N PRO A 206 -18.21 -12.56 4.11
CA PRO A 206 -19.66 -12.63 4.36
C PRO A 206 -20.47 -11.44 3.85
N ASN A 207 -19.93 -10.21 3.96
CA ASN A 207 -20.58 -8.98 3.50
C ASN A 207 -19.96 -8.42 2.21
N LYS A 208 -19.39 -9.28 1.38
CA LYS A 208 -18.72 -8.89 0.15
C LYS A 208 -19.67 -8.15 -0.81
N GLY A 209 -19.25 -6.97 -1.24
CA GLY A 209 -19.89 -6.17 -2.29
C GLY A 209 -19.08 -6.18 -3.58
N ASP A 210 -19.22 -5.13 -4.38
CA ASP A 210 -18.43 -4.94 -5.59
C ASP A 210 -16.97 -4.59 -5.24
N ALA A 211 -16.03 -5.26 -5.89
CA ALA A 211 -14.60 -5.01 -5.75
C ALA A 211 -14.11 -3.74 -6.49
N ASN A 212 -15.00 -3.05 -7.20
CA ASN A 212 -14.70 -1.83 -7.96
C ASN A 212 -13.51 -1.97 -8.94
N TRP A 213 -13.55 -3.00 -9.77
CA TRP A 213 -12.50 -3.28 -10.77
C TRP A 213 -12.39 -2.18 -11.83
N SER A 214 -13.48 -1.44 -12.10
CA SER A 214 -13.48 -0.30 -13.01
C SER A 214 -12.52 0.82 -12.58
N TYR A 215 -12.23 0.92 -11.28
CA TYR A 215 -11.28 1.87 -10.70
C TYR A 215 -9.85 1.32 -10.60
N ALA A 216 -9.67 0.00 -10.54
CA ALA A 216 -8.42 -0.67 -10.16
C ALA A 216 -7.19 -0.30 -11.01
N TRP A 217 -7.39 0.17 -12.24
CA TRP A 217 -6.30 0.61 -13.11
C TRP A 217 -5.61 1.89 -12.62
N ILE A 218 -6.34 2.78 -11.91
CA ILE A 218 -5.80 4.05 -11.40
C ILE A 218 -4.70 3.81 -10.35
N PRO A 219 -4.91 2.99 -9.30
CA PRO A 219 -3.86 2.62 -8.34
C PRO A 219 -2.67 1.86 -8.94
N ILE A 220 -2.76 1.41 -10.18
CA ILE A 220 -1.65 0.77 -10.90
C ILE A 220 -0.89 1.80 -11.74
N VAL A 221 -1.61 2.51 -12.60
CA VAL A 221 -1.03 3.42 -13.60
C VAL A 221 -0.54 4.71 -12.97
N GLY A 222 -1.35 5.33 -12.11
CA GLY A 222 -1.02 6.61 -11.46
C GLY A 222 0.28 6.55 -10.67
N PRO A 223 0.39 5.64 -9.69
CA PRO A 223 1.62 5.47 -8.93
C PRO A 223 2.84 5.16 -9.79
N THR A 224 2.68 4.31 -10.81
CA THR A 224 3.80 3.94 -11.68
C THR A 224 4.32 5.15 -12.47
N ILE A 225 3.43 5.97 -13.04
CA ILE A 225 3.81 7.20 -13.74
C ILE A 225 4.48 8.18 -12.76
N GLY A 226 3.87 8.42 -11.60
CA GLY A 226 4.41 9.34 -10.59
C GLY A 226 5.82 8.95 -10.14
N ALA A 227 6.04 7.66 -9.86
CA ALA A 227 7.33 7.12 -9.45
C ALA A 227 8.40 7.27 -10.54
N ILE A 228 8.07 6.98 -11.81
CA ILE A 228 8.97 7.14 -12.94
C ILE A 228 9.37 8.61 -13.12
N LEU A 229 8.41 9.54 -13.09
CA LEU A 229 8.68 10.97 -13.21
C LEU A 229 9.62 11.47 -12.10
N ALA A 230 9.44 11.00 -10.87
CA ALA A 230 10.30 11.38 -9.75
C ALA A 230 11.75 10.91 -9.96
N VAL A 231 11.94 9.64 -10.32
CA VAL A 231 13.28 9.09 -10.59
C VAL A 231 13.96 9.81 -11.75
N LEU A 232 13.25 10.05 -12.85
CA LEU A 232 13.80 10.76 -14.00
C LEU A 232 14.20 12.20 -13.64
N LEU A 233 13.41 12.90 -12.82
CA LEU A 233 13.77 14.24 -12.34
C LEU A 233 15.05 14.19 -11.51
N VAL A 234 15.15 13.26 -10.55
CA VAL A 234 16.34 13.15 -9.69
C VAL A 234 17.60 12.80 -10.49
N ASN A 235 17.47 11.98 -11.53
CA ASN A 235 18.62 11.60 -12.38
C ASN A 235 19.21 12.77 -13.21
N ILE A 236 18.47 13.85 -13.39
CA ILE A 236 18.95 15.03 -14.14
C ILE A 236 19.38 16.19 -13.21
N MET A 237 19.20 16.07 -11.90
CA MET A 237 19.65 17.03 -10.88
C MET A 237 21.09 16.76 -10.46
#